data_e864ca2ce1fb3eec4fa33f88d12a15fd
#
_entry.id   e864ca2ce1fb3eec4fa33f88d12a15fd
#
_cell.length_a   1.000
_cell.length_b   1.000
_cell.length_c   1.000
_cell.angle_alpha   90.00
_cell.angle_beta   90.00
_cell.angle_gamma   90.00
#
_symmetry.space_group_name_H-M   'P 1'
#
loop_
_entity.id
_entity.type
_entity.pdbx_description
1 polymer ?
#
loop_
_entity_poly.entity_id
_entity_poly.type
_entity_poly.pdbx_seq_one_letter_code
_entity_poly.pdbx_strand_id
1 'polypeptide(L)'
;MTVVALFMRVALGCWHIAVLLGINAFVLSQSTSMSKGKGLVATRTIPMGTCILSEEPIIRFPEDASATKVLQASIRKQVEALTENKRQAFLSMHNIYANDGTPPHLGIIRTNALPFGDSVRECGIFVNACRINHACDNNAQKGWNENTKRHTIYVKRDIESGEEITIFYLGILNKRETRQQRLRSKFAFTCSCHLCSLPLDQSQAIDKKLEEILKLDELISRDGIMGILSVPLLKLRYVDQQIRRYNEIGPNDTGLPRAFYDAAQICIANGDLARASIFIEKAVRGWTVLQGEDSPSVLQYKALLQNLEKHELYGMSKKWKVAVDEVPRGLGEEEWENWLWRREKIRRPGNP
;
A
#
# COMPACT_ATOMS: atom_id res chain seq x y z
N MET A 1 -30.93 31.16 0.74
CA MET A 1 -29.97 30.86 1.80
C MET A 1 -30.14 29.39 2.18
N THR A 2 -29.41 28.43 1.61
CA THR A 2 -29.31 27.04 2.13
C THR A 2 -28.63 26.12 1.09
N VAL A 3 -27.44 26.48 0.56
CA VAL A 3 -26.62 25.55 -0.27
C VAL A 3 -25.12 25.65 0.06
N VAL A 4 -24.70 26.61 0.89
CA VAL A 4 -23.26 26.82 1.19
C VAL A 4 -22.76 26.03 2.42
N ALA A 5 -23.65 25.41 3.20
CA ALA A 5 -23.28 24.71 4.45
C ALA A 5 -22.87 23.24 4.26
N LEU A 6 -22.93 22.67 3.05
CA LEU A 6 -22.64 21.24 2.81
C LEU A 6 -21.20 20.97 2.30
N PHE A 7 -20.46 21.98 1.87
CA PHE A 7 -19.12 21.80 1.30
C PHE A 7 -17.95 21.99 2.31
N MET A 8 -18.22 22.41 3.55
CA MET A 8 -17.19 22.56 4.59
C MET A 8 -17.02 21.34 5.51
N ARG A 9 -17.74 20.22 5.30
CA ARG A 9 -17.67 19.02 6.14
C ARG A 9 -16.75 17.91 5.64
N VAL A 10 -16.12 18.03 4.47
CA VAL A 10 -15.30 16.97 3.86
C VAL A 10 -13.79 17.09 4.15
N ALA A 11 -13.31 18.23 4.65
CA ALA A 11 -11.88 18.46 4.92
C ALA A 11 -11.39 18.06 6.33
N LEU A 12 -12.26 17.46 7.17
CA LEU A 12 -11.93 17.01 8.54
C LEU A 12 -11.90 15.46 8.66
N GLY A 13 -11.63 14.77 7.58
CA GLY A 13 -11.98 13.34 7.30
C GLY A 13 -11.11 12.44 8.12
N CYS A 14 -10.38 12.13 8.81
CA CYS A 14 -9.92 10.96 9.59
C CYS A 14 -9.98 11.15 11.12
N TRP A 15 -9.84 12.36 11.57
CA TRP A 15 -9.80 12.65 13.01
C TRP A 15 -11.16 12.59 13.71
N HIS A 16 -12.24 12.94 12.99
CA HIS A 16 -13.58 13.06 13.62
C HIS A 16 -14.29 11.74 13.84
N ILE A 17 -14.02 10.70 13.07
CA ILE A 17 -14.73 9.40 13.24
C ILE A 17 -14.14 8.62 14.43
N ALA A 18 -12.82 8.61 14.59
CA ALA A 18 -12.18 7.94 15.73
C ALA A 18 -12.36 8.71 17.06
N VAL A 19 -12.42 10.05 17.00
CA VAL A 19 -12.61 10.92 18.19
C VAL A 19 -14.08 11.01 18.61
N LEU A 20 -15.04 10.94 17.69
CA LEU A 20 -16.48 11.00 18.02
C LEU A 20 -17.01 9.74 18.74
N LEU A 21 -16.30 8.61 18.71
CA LEU A 21 -16.72 7.38 19.36
C LEU A 21 -16.06 7.12 20.73
N GLY A 22 -15.11 7.97 21.17
CA GLY A 22 -14.54 7.93 22.54
C GLY A 22 -13.90 6.60 22.97
N ILE A 23 -13.74 5.63 22.05
CA ILE A 23 -13.23 4.28 22.32
C ILE A 23 -12.02 4.05 21.43
N ASN A 24 -10.85 3.81 22.01
CA ASN A 24 -9.67 3.41 21.27
C ASN A 24 -9.94 2.12 20.49
N ALA A 25 -9.73 2.14 19.17
CA ALA A 25 -9.91 0.96 18.31
C ALA A 25 -8.84 -0.12 18.54
N PHE A 26 -7.81 0.19 19.30
CA PHE A 26 -6.69 -0.72 19.62
C PHE A 26 -6.07 -0.40 20.98
N VAL A 27 -5.32 -1.35 21.50
CA VAL A 27 -4.51 -1.23 22.72
C VAL A 27 -3.10 -1.79 22.45
N LEU A 28 -2.09 -1.19 23.09
CA LEU A 28 -0.74 -1.75 23.13
C LEU A 28 -0.73 -2.94 24.08
N SER A 29 -0.55 -4.13 23.57
CA SER A 29 -0.57 -5.39 24.31
C SER A 29 0.68 -6.21 24.02
N GLN A 30 0.92 -7.27 24.84
CA GLN A 30 1.86 -8.31 24.48
C GLN A 30 1.38 -8.95 23.17
N SER A 31 2.25 -9.05 22.15
CA SER A 31 1.90 -9.76 20.93
C SER A 31 1.52 -11.22 21.25
N THR A 32 0.53 -11.75 20.52
CA THR A 32 0.16 -13.16 20.61
C THR A 32 1.30 -14.11 20.21
N SER A 33 2.31 -13.59 19.47
CA SER A 33 3.57 -14.30 19.20
C SER A 33 4.64 -13.93 20.22
N MET A 34 5.08 -14.88 21.02
CA MET A 34 6.12 -14.69 22.04
C MET A 34 7.43 -14.08 21.52
N SER A 35 7.72 -14.21 20.21
CA SER A 35 8.95 -13.71 19.57
C SER A 35 8.89 -12.24 19.14
N LYS A 36 7.69 -11.59 19.13
CA LYS A 36 7.51 -10.24 18.57
C LYS A 36 7.45 -9.11 19.60
N GLY A 37 7.45 -9.42 20.89
CA GLY A 37 7.33 -8.43 21.97
C GLY A 37 5.93 -7.82 22.06
N LYS A 38 5.84 -6.48 22.25
CA LYS A 38 4.56 -5.76 22.32
C LYS A 38 4.09 -5.34 20.94
N GLY A 39 2.77 -5.39 20.67
CA GLY A 39 2.14 -4.97 19.44
C GLY A 39 0.81 -4.27 19.68
N LEU A 40 0.15 -3.82 18.63
CA LEU A 40 -1.18 -3.26 18.71
C LEU A 40 -2.22 -4.36 18.46
N VAL A 41 -3.22 -4.45 19.32
CA VAL A 41 -4.31 -5.43 19.25
C VAL A 41 -5.64 -4.69 19.14
N ALA A 42 -6.50 -5.12 18.23
CA ALA A 42 -7.82 -4.56 18.05
C ALA A 42 -8.69 -4.83 19.28
N THR A 43 -9.37 -3.82 19.80
CA THR A 43 -10.28 -3.94 20.95
C THR A 43 -11.73 -4.20 20.55
N ARG A 44 -12.02 -4.11 19.27
CA ARG A 44 -13.31 -4.39 18.62
C ARG A 44 -13.05 -4.75 17.15
N THR A 45 -14.06 -5.25 16.45
CA THR A 45 -14.01 -5.42 14.99
C THR A 45 -13.82 -4.06 14.32
N ILE A 46 -12.85 -3.99 13.38
CA ILE A 46 -12.49 -2.79 12.65
C ILE A 46 -12.71 -3.06 11.16
N PRO A 47 -13.64 -2.35 10.49
CA PRO A 47 -13.93 -2.56 9.07
C PRO A 47 -12.79 -2.17 8.15
N MET A 48 -12.69 -2.85 7.00
CA MET A 48 -11.79 -2.49 5.90
C MET A 48 -11.96 -1.02 5.49
N GLY A 49 -10.84 -0.35 5.15
CA GLY A 49 -10.80 1.06 4.76
C GLY A 49 -10.83 2.04 5.94
N THR A 50 -10.93 1.56 7.20
CA THR A 50 -10.88 2.43 8.38
C THR A 50 -9.46 2.96 8.59
N CYS A 51 -9.32 4.28 8.75
CA CYS A 51 -8.09 4.90 9.26
C CYS A 51 -8.02 4.72 10.77
N ILE A 52 -7.08 3.93 11.25
CA ILE A 52 -6.91 3.66 12.68
C ILE A 52 -5.86 4.54 13.34
N LEU A 53 -4.89 5.05 12.57
CA LEU A 53 -3.87 5.98 13.04
C LEU A 53 -3.63 7.07 12.00
N SER A 54 -3.43 8.30 12.50
CA SER A 54 -2.93 9.43 11.75
C SER A 54 -2.02 10.25 12.68
N GLU A 55 -0.71 10.13 12.52
CA GLU A 55 0.28 10.66 13.46
C GLU A 55 1.28 11.60 12.80
N GLU A 56 1.65 12.67 13.49
CA GLU A 56 2.83 13.46 13.17
C GLU A 56 4.09 12.80 13.73
N PRO A 57 5.23 12.90 13.03
CA PRO A 57 6.48 12.36 13.54
C PRO A 57 6.94 13.13 14.79
N ILE A 58 7.40 12.41 15.80
CA ILE A 58 8.03 13.00 16.98
C ILE A 58 9.53 13.24 16.78
N ILE A 59 10.15 12.54 15.84
CA ILE A 59 11.54 12.73 15.39
C ILE A 59 11.57 12.55 13.88
N ARG A 60 12.34 13.39 13.17
CA ARG A 60 12.55 13.35 11.71
C ARG A 60 14.03 13.33 11.39
N PHE A 61 14.40 12.59 10.36
CA PHE A 61 15.79 12.52 9.88
C PHE A 61 15.84 12.02 8.42
N PRO A 62 16.92 12.36 7.66
CA PRO A 62 17.12 11.84 6.31
C PRO A 62 17.21 10.31 6.26
N GLU A 63 16.62 9.66 5.25
CA GLU A 63 16.60 8.21 5.09
C GLU A 63 18.01 7.62 4.89
N ASP A 64 18.87 8.34 4.16
CA ASP A 64 20.25 7.94 3.84
C ASP A 64 21.28 8.44 4.85
N ALA A 65 20.83 8.91 6.03
CA ALA A 65 21.69 9.49 7.03
C ALA A 65 22.68 8.46 7.61
N SER A 66 23.95 8.60 7.23
CA SER A 66 25.03 7.86 7.87
C SER A 66 25.13 8.25 9.36
N ALA A 67 25.62 7.33 10.21
CA ALA A 67 25.74 7.53 11.67
C ALA A 67 26.78 8.60 12.06
N THR A 68 26.68 9.79 11.47
CA THR A 68 27.60 10.91 11.74
C THR A 68 27.34 11.53 13.11
N LYS A 69 28.37 12.18 13.67
CA LYS A 69 28.21 12.94 14.92
C LYS A 69 27.14 14.03 14.80
N VAL A 70 27.00 14.61 13.59
CA VAL A 70 25.96 15.63 13.30
C VAL A 70 24.57 15.05 13.41
N LEU A 71 24.31 13.88 12.80
CA LEU A 71 23.02 13.19 12.92
C LEU A 71 22.72 12.84 14.39
N GLN A 72 23.69 12.28 15.12
CA GLN A 72 23.51 11.93 16.54
C GLN A 72 23.18 13.17 17.39
N ALA A 73 23.85 14.31 17.15
CA ALA A 73 23.55 15.56 17.84
C ALA A 73 22.13 16.08 17.49
N SER A 74 21.73 16.01 16.22
CA SER A 74 20.38 16.39 15.78
C SER A 74 19.30 15.53 16.45
N ILE A 75 19.49 14.21 16.46
CA ILE A 75 18.56 13.28 17.12
C ILE A 75 18.46 13.57 18.61
N ARG A 76 19.59 13.75 19.30
CA ARG A 76 19.62 14.07 20.72
C ARG A 76 18.84 15.36 21.01
N LYS A 77 19.07 16.42 20.26
CA LYS A 77 18.36 17.69 20.39
C LYS A 77 16.84 17.51 20.22
N GLN A 78 16.40 16.71 19.24
CA GLN A 78 14.97 16.44 19.04
C GLN A 78 14.39 15.65 20.21
N VAL A 79 15.09 14.62 20.73
CA VAL A 79 14.65 13.84 21.90
C VAL A 79 14.55 14.69 23.15
N GLU A 80 15.52 15.57 23.39
CA GLU A 80 15.51 16.51 24.53
C GLU A 80 14.36 17.51 24.47
N ALA A 81 13.94 17.89 23.25
CA ALA A 81 12.81 18.80 23.03
C ALA A 81 11.42 18.12 23.16
N LEU A 82 11.35 16.80 23.26
CA LEU A 82 10.08 16.09 23.46
C LEU A 82 9.50 16.36 24.86
N THR A 83 8.17 16.36 24.92
CA THR A 83 7.48 16.26 26.22
C THR A 83 7.84 14.97 26.93
N GLU A 84 7.78 14.94 28.26
CA GLU A 84 8.16 13.76 29.06
C GLU A 84 7.45 12.48 28.58
N ASN A 85 6.13 12.55 28.33
CA ASN A 85 5.38 11.38 27.85
C ASN A 85 5.87 10.87 26.47
N LYS A 86 6.16 11.77 25.52
CA LYS A 86 6.69 11.40 24.19
C LYS A 86 8.11 10.85 24.31
N ARG A 87 8.93 11.42 25.18
CA ARG A 87 10.31 10.94 25.44
C ARG A 87 10.30 9.54 26.04
N GLN A 88 9.48 9.28 27.04
CA GLN A 88 9.31 7.94 27.62
C GLN A 88 8.77 6.94 26.59
N ALA A 89 7.78 7.35 25.77
CA ALA A 89 7.26 6.53 24.68
C ALA A 89 8.38 6.17 23.68
N PHE A 90 9.23 7.11 23.28
CA PHE A 90 10.39 6.87 22.42
C PHE A 90 11.39 5.91 23.07
N LEU A 91 11.83 6.18 24.30
CA LEU A 91 12.84 5.39 25.01
C LEU A 91 12.37 3.95 25.32
N SER A 92 11.05 3.72 25.36
CA SER A 92 10.46 2.38 25.56
C SER A 92 10.32 1.56 24.27
N MET A 93 10.70 2.10 23.09
CA MET A 93 10.68 1.36 21.84
C MET A 93 11.78 0.30 21.78
N HIS A 94 11.55 -0.74 20.97
CA HIS A 94 12.51 -1.81 20.80
C HIS A 94 13.83 -1.30 20.18
N ASN A 95 14.94 -1.90 20.59
CA ASN A 95 16.28 -1.57 20.10
C ASN A 95 17.06 -2.85 19.85
N ILE A 96 17.16 -3.29 18.59
CA ILE A 96 17.94 -4.49 18.22
C ILE A 96 19.46 -4.28 18.34
N TYR A 97 19.91 -3.03 18.45
CA TYR A 97 21.30 -2.61 18.55
C TYR A 97 21.75 -2.32 20.00
N ALA A 98 20.98 -2.76 21.00
CA ALA A 98 21.26 -2.41 22.40
C ALA A 98 22.63 -2.91 22.91
N ASN A 99 23.16 -4.00 22.32
CA ASN A 99 24.34 -4.69 22.79
C ASN A 99 25.53 -4.65 21.81
N ASP A 100 25.51 -3.84 20.76
CA ASP A 100 26.53 -3.76 19.72
C ASP A 100 27.38 -2.47 19.77
N GLY A 101 27.21 -1.66 20.83
CA GLY A 101 27.89 -0.39 20.99
C GLY A 101 27.25 0.79 20.28
N THR A 102 26.13 0.60 19.56
CA THR A 102 25.38 1.67 18.92
C THR A 102 24.78 2.61 20.00
N PRO A 103 24.91 3.95 19.86
CA PRO A 103 24.26 4.88 20.77
C PRO A 103 22.76 4.60 20.90
N PRO A 104 22.17 4.56 22.10
CA PRO A 104 20.81 4.08 22.33
C PRO A 104 19.72 4.75 21.44
N HIS A 105 19.76 6.09 21.32
CA HIS A 105 18.81 6.82 20.49
C HIS A 105 18.92 6.44 19.01
N LEU A 106 20.15 6.25 18.50
CA LEU A 106 20.39 5.83 17.13
C LEU A 106 19.91 4.39 16.89
N GLY A 107 20.15 3.48 17.83
CA GLY A 107 19.67 2.11 17.77
C GLY A 107 18.14 2.03 17.74
N ILE A 108 17.45 2.80 18.58
CA ILE A 108 15.97 2.90 18.58
C ILE A 108 15.46 3.39 17.22
N ILE A 109 16.06 4.47 16.67
CA ILE A 109 15.66 5.03 15.39
C ILE A 109 15.83 4.01 14.26
N ARG A 110 17.00 3.38 14.17
CA ARG A 110 17.29 2.36 13.14
C ARG A 110 16.36 1.15 13.20
N THR A 111 15.88 0.81 14.40
CA THR A 111 14.97 -0.32 14.60
C THR A 111 13.54 0.03 14.18
N ASN A 112 13.07 1.25 14.44
CA ASN A 112 11.63 1.55 14.42
C ASN A 112 11.19 2.55 13.35
N ALA A 113 12.12 3.25 12.68
CA ALA A 113 11.75 4.33 11.76
C ALA A 113 10.87 3.87 10.60
N LEU A 114 9.89 4.71 10.26
CA LEU A 114 9.03 4.54 9.10
C LEU A 114 9.37 5.62 8.05
N PRO A 115 9.48 5.24 6.75
CA PRO A 115 9.76 6.19 5.68
C PRO A 115 8.54 7.08 5.38
N PHE A 116 8.80 8.29 4.87
CA PHE A 116 7.75 9.21 4.40
C PHE A 116 7.35 8.96 2.94
N GLY A 117 7.79 7.85 2.34
CA GLY A 117 7.53 7.50 0.94
C GLY A 117 8.63 7.94 -0.01
N ASP A 118 8.54 7.50 -1.25
CA ASP A 118 9.64 7.61 -2.24
C ASP A 118 9.95 9.05 -2.66
N SER A 119 8.97 9.95 -2.56
CA SER A 119 9.13 11.37 -2.92
C SER A 119 9.84 12.20 -1.85
N VAL A 120 9.86 11.73 -0.61
CA VAL A 120 10.46 12.43 0.54
C VAL A 120 11.50 11.51 1.17
N ARG A 121 12.78 11.75 0.87
CA ARG A 121 13.90 10.93 1.40
C ARG A 121 14.14 11.19 2.89
N GLU A 122 13.08 11.05 3.68
CA GLU A 122 13.08 11.20 5.13
C GLU A 122 12.36 10.04 5.79
N CYS A 123 12.76 9.78 7.03
CA CYS A 123 12.11 8.85 7.94
C CYS A 123 11.68 9.55 9.22
N GLY A 124 10.73 8.95 9.91
CA GLY A 124 10.26 9.47 11.18
C GLY A 124 9.98 8.39 12.22
N ILE A 125 9.94 8.83 13.48
CA ILE A 125 9.47 8.04 14.61
C ILE A 125 8.07 8.53 14.98
N PHE A 126 7.15 7.59 15.18
CA PHE A 126 5.75 7.81 15.53
C PHE A 126 5.42 7.03 16.79
N VAL A 127 4.59 7.61 17.68
CA VAL A 127 4.37 7.04 19.02
C VAL A 127 3.71 5.65 18.95
N ASN A 128 2.72 5.48 18.09
CA ASN A 128 1.96 4.24 17.96
C ASN A 128 2.29 3.48 16.67
N ALA A 129 2.41 4.14 15.54
CA ALA A 129 2.65 3.46 14.26
C ALA A 129 3.95 2.65 14.25
N CYS A 130 5.01 3.11 14.94
CA CYS A 130 6.27 2.39 15.11
C CYS A 130 6.18 1.16 16.03
N ARG A 131 5.05 0.92 16.68
CA ARG A 131 4.81 -0.24 17.56
C ARG A 131 4.03 -1.37 16.89
N ILE A 132 3.59 -1.13 15.65
CA ILE A 132 2.85 -2.14 14.89
C ILE A 132 3.83 -3.20 14.40
N ASN A 133 3.57 -4.45 14.73
CA ASN A 133 4.41 -5.59 14.34
C ASN A 133 4.25 -5.95 12.86
N HIS A 134 5.15 -6.79 12.38
CA HIS A 134 5.16 -7.29 11.01
C HIS A 134 4.34 -8.57 10.84
N ALA A 135 3.58 -8.65 9.74
CA ALA A 135 3.18 -9.90 9.11
C ALA A 135 3.38 -9.81 7.59
N CYS A 136 3.71 -10.94 6.95
CA CYS A 136 3.83 -10.98 5.49
C CYS A 136 2.45 -10.91 4.80
N ASP A 137 1.41 -11.34 5.49
CA ASP A 137 -0.02 -11.27 5.17
C ASP A 137 -0.73 -10.22 6.04
N ASN A 138 -0.08 -9.08 6.22
CA ASN A 138 -0.50 -7.96 7.06
C ASN A 138 -1.95 -7.51 6.80
N ASN A 139 -2.64 -7.07 7.85
CA ASN A 139 -4.03 -6.62 7.82
C ASN A 139 -4.20 -5.09 7.78
N ALA A 140 -3.11 -4.33 7.88
CA ALA A 140 -3.13 -2.88 7.81
C ALA A 140 -2.04 -2.33 6.89
N GLN A 141 -2.33 -1.22 6.20
CA GLN A 141 -1.41 -0.53 5.30
C GLN A 141 -0.90 0.76 5.94
N LYS A 142 0.41 0.93 5.93
CA LYS A 142 1.09 2.18 6.33
C LYS A 142 1.28 3.10 5.12
N GLY A 143 1.20 4.40 5.33
CA GLY A 143 1.47 5.38 4.29
C GLY A 143 1.74 6.76 4.86
N TRP A 144 2.51 7.56 4.13
CA TRP A 144 2.69 8.98 4.39
C TRP A 144 1.71 9.80 3.56
N ASN A 145 0.91 10.62 4.20
CA ASN A 145 0.03 11.55 3.49
C ASN A 145 0.71 12.93 3.41
N GLU A 146 1.18 13.27 2.22
CA GLU A 146 1.92 14.50 1.98
C GLU A 146 1.06 15.75 2.15
N ASN A 147 -0.27 15.66 1.93
CA ASN A 147 -1.18 16.79 2.09
C ASN A 147 -1.37 17.17 3.56
N THR A 148 -1.44 16.17 4.44
CA THR A 148 -1.65 16.36 5.89
C THR A 148 -0.34 16.34 6.68
N LYS A 149 0.78 15.94 6.05
CA LYS A 149 2.09 15.73 6.72
C LYS A 149 2.01 14.73 7.88
N ARG A 150 1.21 13.68 7.69
CA ARG A 150 0.94 12.67 8.71
C ARG A 150 1.19 11.26 8.17
N HIS A 151 1.66 10.39 9.03
CA HIS A 151 1.73 8.96 8.76
C HIS A 151 0.41 8.32 9.13
N THR A 152 -0.19 7.60 8.18
CA THR A 152 -1.50 6.99 8.33
C THR A 152 -1.42 5.47 8.32
N ILE A 153 -2.33 4.82 9.02
CA ILE A 153 -2.51 3.36 9.01
C ILE A 153 -3.98 3.08 8.66
N TYR A 154 -4.18 2.42 7.53
CA TYR A 154 -5.50 2.00 7.04
C TYR A 154 -5.66 0.49 7.11
N VAL A 155 -6.84 0.04 7.49
CA VAL A 155 -7.20 -1.38 7.56
C VAL A 155 -7.44 -1.92 6.15
N LYS A 156 -6.74 -3.02 5.78
CA LYS A 156 -6.80 -3.63 4.43
C LYS A 156 -7.93 -4.66 4.28
N ARG A 157 -8.32 -5.29 5.34
CA ARG A 157 -9.44 -6.22 5.49
C ARG A 157 -10.05 -6.05 6.86
N ASP A 158 -11.22 -6.55 7.08
CA ASP A 158 -11.80 -6.53 8.43
C ASP A 158 -10.85 -7.19 9.43
N ILE A 159 -10.68 -6.55 10.59
CA ILE A 159 -9.84 -7.02 11.71
C ILE A 159 -10.78 -7.33 12.86
N GLU A 160 -10.74 -8.55 13.35
CA GLU A 160 -11.58 -8.99 14.44
C GLU A 160 -11.08 -8.49 15.81
N SER A 161 -11.99 -8.38 16.78
CA SER A 161 -11.62 -8.06 18.17
C SER A 161 -10.64 -9.10 18.72
N GLY A 162 -9.53 -8.64 19.33
CA GLY A 162 -8.45 -9.50 19.83
C GLY A 162 -7.40 -9.84 18.76
N GLU A 163 -7.60 -9.52 17.50
CA GLU A 163 -6.59 -9.73 16.45
C GLU A 163 -5.46 -8.70 16.53
N GLU A 164 -4.22 -9.14 16.30
CA GLU A 164 -3.07 -8.25 16.23
C GLU A 164 -3.12 -7.43 14.92
N ILE A 165 -2.96 -6.11 15.04
CA ILE A 165 -2.81 -5.21 13.91
C ILE A 165 -1.37 -5.32 13.41
N THR A 166 -1.20 -5.60 12.12
CA THR A 166 0.13 -5.83 11.53
C THR A 166 0.32 -5.05 10.24
N ILE A 167 1.57 -4.63 9.99
CA ILE A 167 1.99 -3.97 8.74
C ILE A 167 3.11 -4.75 8.07
N PHE A 168 3.39 -4.45 6.80
CA PHE A 168 4.50 -5.05 6.09
C PHE A 168 5.77 -4.18 6.21
N TYR A 169 6.88 -4.75 6.70
CA TYR A 169 8.13 -4.02 6.89
C TYR A 169 9.01 -3.98 5.63
N LEU A 170 8.88 -4.99 4.78
CA LEU A 170 9.67 -5.13 3.57
C LEU A 170 8.95 -4.42 2.40
N GLY A 171 9.64 -3.66 1.56
CA GLY A 171 8.99 -2.88 0.50
C GLY A 171 8.18 -3.72 -0.49
N ILE A 172 8.70 -4.86 -0.93
CA ILE A 172 8.08 -5.74 -1.93
C ILE A 172 7.90 -7.14 -1.36
N LEU A 173 6.71 -7.73 -1.57
CA LEU A 173 6.44 -9.12 -1.21
C LEU A 173 7.24 -10.04 -2.13
N ASN A 174 8.02 -10.92 -1.52
CA ASN A 174 8.90 -11.88 -2.18
C ASN A 174 8.63 -13.29 -1.66
N LYS A 175 9.31 -14.29 -2.24
CA LYS A 175 9.27 -15.67 -1.73
C LYS A 175 9.72 -15.76 -0.26
N ARG A 176 9.22 -16.81 0.42
CA ARG A 176 9.42 -17.03 1.86
C ARG A 176 10.88 -16.91 2.30
N GLU A 177 11.80 -17.56 1.59
CA GLU A 177 13.22 -17.55 1.93
C GLU A 177 13.79 -16.12 1.93
N THR A 178 13.52 -15.35 0.88
CA THR A 178 13.96 -13.94 0.75
C THR A 178 13.36 -13.06 1.85
N ARG A 179 12.07 -13.25 2.18
CA ARG A 179 11.42 -12.52 3.28
C ARG A 179 12.10 -12.82 4.60
N GLN A 180 12.30 -14.10 4.93
CA GLN A 180 12.95 -14.53 6.17
C GLN A 180 14.38 -14.01 6.28
N GLN A 181 15.15 -14.08 5.19
CA GLN A 181 16.52 -13.56 5.17
C GLN A 181 16.56 -12.06 5.45
N ARG A 182 15.69 -11.28 4.77
CA ARG A 182 15.62 -9.81 4.96
C ARG A 182 15.15 -9.43 6.37
N LEU A 183 14.20 -10.16 6.94
CA LEU A 183 13.70 -9.90 8.29
C LEU A 183 14.78 -10.22 9.34
N ARG A 184 15.51 -11.33 9.19
CA ARG A 184 16.64 -11.64 10.07
C ARG A 184 17.75 -10.60 9.98
N SER A 185 18.14 -10.19 8.77
CA SER A 185 19.27 -9.27 8.60
C SER A 185 18.93 -7.83 9.01
N LYS A 186 17.68 -7.35 8.77
CA LYS A 186 17.32 -5.95 9.05
C LYS A 186 16.67 -5.74 10.41
N PHE A 187 15.96 -6.74 10.95
CA PHE A 187 15.14 -6.61 12.14
C PHE A 187 15.41 -7.67 13.21
N ALA A 188 16.41 -8.54 12.98
CA ALA A 188 16.87 -9.55 13.91
C ALA A 188 15.79 -10.56 14.38
N PHE A 189 14.77 -10.85 13.56
CA PHE A 189 13.77 -11.87 13.90
C PHE A 189 13.41 -12.79 12.72
N THR A 190 12.86 -13.97 13.05
CA THR A 190 12.27 -14.91 12.11
C THR A 190 10.74 -14.75 12.15
N CYS A 191 10.11 -14.49 11.00
CA CYS A 191 8.66 -14.30 10.94
C CYS A 191 7.92 -15.63 11.06
N SER A 192 6.91 -15.65 11.93
CA SER A 192 6.00 -16.78 12.16
C SER A 192 4.52 -16.43 11.86
N CYS A 193 4.26 -15.45 10.96
CA CYS A 193 2.90 -15.15 10.52
C CYS A 193 2.29 -16.34 9.76
N HIS A 194 0.97 -16.32 9.53
CA HIS A 194 0.27 -17.37 8.82
C HIS A 194 0.96 -17.74 7.49
N LEU A 195 1.27 -16.74 6.64
CA LEU A 195 1.94 -16.98 5.35
C LEU A 195 3.32 -17.64 5.49
N CYS A 196 4.07 -17.33 6.54
CA CYS A 196 5.37 -17.94 6.80
C CYS A 196 5.29 -19.31 7.47
N SER A 197 4.16 -19.65 8.07
CA SER A 197 3.92 -20.91 8.79
C SER A 197 3.20 -21.96 7.93
N LEU A 198 2.86 -21.65 6.68
CA LEU A 198 2.25 -22.60 5.76
C LEU A 198 3.12 -23.85 5.55
N PRO A 199 2.52 -25.03 5.34
CA PRO A 199 3.20 -26.22 4.86
C PRO A 199 4.06 -25.95 3.62
N LEU A 200 5.11 -26.74 3.41
CA LEU A 200 6.11 -26.46 2.38
C LEU A 200 5.52 -26.40 0.97
N ASP A 201 4.63 -27.33 0.63
CA ASP A 201 3.92 -27.40 -0.66
C ASP A 201 3.08 -26.15 -0.93
N GLN A 202 2.30 -25.70 0.06
CA GLN A 202 1.49 -24.47 -0.03
C GLN A 202 2.36 -23.23 -0.13
N SER A 203 3.44 -23.17 0.66
CA SER A 203 4.40 -22.08 0.60
C SER A 203 5.06 -21.99 -0.77
N GLN A 204 5.48 -23.11 -1.36
CA GLN A 204 6.07 -23.17 -2.69
C GLN A 204 5.08 -22.74 -3.78
N ALA A 205 3.81 -23.14 -3.66
CA ALA A 205 2.76 -22.71 -4.60
C ALA A 205 2.55 -21.18 -4.58
N ILE A 206 2.57 -20.55 -3.39
CA ILE A 206 2.49 -19.11 -3.25
C ILE A 206 3.76 -18.44 -3.77
N ASP A 207 4.94 -18.95 -3.42
CA ASP A 207 6.22 -18.42 -3.86
C ASP A 207 6.31 -18.40 -5.40
N LYS A 208 5.82 -19.44 -6.08
CA LYS A 208 5.73 -19.47 -7.54
C LYS A 208 4.84 -18.36 -8.09
N LYS A 209 3.66 -18.12 -7.48
CA LYS A 209 2.77 -17.02 -7.90
C LYS A 209 3.43 -15.66 -7.71
N LEU A 210 4.16 -15.46 -6.62
CA LEU A 210 4.92 -14.23 -6.36
C LEU A 210 6.02 -14.00 -7.41
N GLU A 211 6.75 -15.06 -7.80
CA GLU A 211 7.75 -14.97 -8.87
C GLU A 211 7.11 -14.64 -10.22
N GLU A 212 5.93 -15.23 -10.52
CA GLU A 212 5.17 -14.89 -11.73
C GLU A 212 4.71 -13.42 -11.73
N ILE A 213 4.25 -12.88 -10.59
CA ILE A 213 3.88 -11.47 -10.45
C ILE A 213 5.07 -10.56 -10.74
N LEU A 214 6.23 -10.83 -10.13
CA LEU A 214 7.44 -10.02 -10.35
C LEU A 214 7.92 -10.08 -11.80
N LYS A 215 7.85 -11.24 -12.44
CA LYS A 215 8.16 -11.41 -13.85
C LYS A 215 7.19 -10.63 -14.76
N LEU A 216 5.89 -10.66 -14.44
CA LEU A 216 4.89 -9.90 -15.18
C LEU A 216 5.11 -8.39 -15.01
N ASP A 217 5.46 -7.93 -13.82
CA ASP A 217 5.81 -6.53 -13.55
C ASP A 217 6.98 -6.05 -14.43
N GLU A 218 8.04 -6.87 -14.52
CA GLU A 218 9.16 -6.61 -15.42
C GLU A 218 8.72 -6.57 -16.90
N LEU A 219 7.88 -7.51 -17.33
CA LEU A 219 7.37 -7.56 -18.72
C LEU A 219 6.45 -6.37 -19.05
N ILE A 220 5.66 -5.89 -18.09
CA ILE A 220 4.80 -4.70 -18.24
C ILE A 220 5.67 -3.46 -18.40
N SER A 221 6.65 -3.26 -17.53
CA SER A 221 7.51 -2.08 -17.51
C SER A 221 8.58 -2.06 -18.63
N ARG A 222 8.92 -3.21 -19.21
CA ARG A 222 9.93 -3.33 -20.27
C ARG A 222 9.58 -2.44 -21.45
N ASP A 223 10.58 -1.76 -22.01
CA ASP A 223 10.49 -0.82 -23.11
C ASP A 223 9.62 0.43 -22.84
N GLY A 224 9.16 0.64 -21.61
CA GLY A 224 8.43 1.82 -21.17
C GLY A 224 7.29 2.21 -22.13
N ILE A 225 7.21 3.49 -22.48
CA ILE A 225 6.18 4.03 -23.38
C ILE A 225 6.21 3.36 -24.76
N MET A 226 7.38 3.05 -25.30
CA MET A 226 7.50 2.38 -26.60
C MET A 226 6.86 0.99 -26.59
N GLY A 227 7.01 0.24 -25.50
CA GLY A 227 6.33 -1.04 -25.32
C GLY A 227 4.81 -0.91 -25.29
N ILE A 228 4.28 0.12 -24.59
CA ILE A 228 2.85 0.42 -24.53
C ILE A 228 2.29 0.77 -25.91
N LEU A 229 3.05 1.47 -26.74
CA LEU A 229 2.60 1.88 -28.07
C LEU A 229 2.76 0.79 -29.15
N SER A 230 3.82 -0.01 -29.08
CA SER A 230 4.12 -1.02 -30.09
C SER A 230 3.31 -2.30 -29.94
N VAL A 231 3.17 -2.81 -28.71
CA VAL A 231 2.50 -4.09 -28.41
C VAL A 231 1.45 -3.96 -27.30
N PRO A 232 0.51 -3.00 -27.39
CA PRO A 232 -0.41 -2.67 -26.29
C PRO A 232 -1.26 -3.85 -25.83
N LEU A 233 -1.73 -4.70 -26.74
CA LEU A 233 -2.54 -5.87 -26.39
C LEU A 233 -1.75 -6.89 -25.56
N LEU A 234 -0.47 -7.09 -25.87
CA LEU A 234 0.40 -7.98 -25.11
C LEU A 234 0.65 -7.42 -23.70
N LYS A 235 0.91 -6.11 -23.57
CA LYS A 235 1.05 -5.44 -22.26
C LYS A 235 -0.22 -5.57 -21.44
N LEU A 236 -1.40 -5.32 -22.02
CA LEU A 236 -2.68 -5.46 -21.33
C LEU A 236 -2.93 -6.90 -20.86
N ARG A 237 -2.55 -7.91 -21.66
CA ARG A 237 -2.61 -9.32 -21.27
C ARG A 237 -1.70 -9.64 -20.08
N TYR A 238 -0.50 -9.06 -20.01
CA TYR A 238 0.38 -9.23 -18.85
C TYR A 238 -0.24 -8.64 -17.58
N VAL A 239 -0.87 -7.46 -17.68
CA VAL A 239 -1.59 -6.86 -16.54
C VAL A 239 -2.79 -7.73 -16.11
N ASP A 240 -3.59 -8.25 -17.04
CA ASP A 240 -4.70 -9.17 -16.74
C ASP A 240 -4.20 -10.43 -15.97
N GLN A 241 -3.11 -11.03 -16.44
CA GLN A 241 -2.49 -12.17 -15.76
C GLN A 241 -1.98 -11.78 -14.36
N GLN A 242 -1.31 -10.63 -14.22
CA GLN A 242 -0.79 -10.16 -12.94
C GLN A 242 -1.93 -9.95 -11.91
N ILE A 243 -3.03 -9.33 -12.32
CA ILE A 243 -4.21 -9.11 -11.45
C ILE A 243 -4.82 -10.43 -11.02
N ARG A 244 -4.92 -11.42 -11.90
CA ARG A 244 -5.39 -12.76 -11.52
C ARG A 244 -4.50 -13.40 -10.47
N ARG A 245 -3.16 -13.27 -10.59
CA ARG A 245 -2.22 -13.79 -9.59
C ARG A 245 -2.35 -13.06 -8.25
N TYR A 246 -2.55 -11.73 -8.24
CA TYR A 246 -2.83 -11.00 -7.01
C TYR A 246 -4.09 -11.52 -6.31
N ASN A 247 -5.18 -11.72 -7.04
CA ASN A 247 -6.43 -12.25 -6.49
C ASN A 247 -6.30 -13.69 -5.93
N GLU A 248 -5.42 -14.51 -6.51
CA GLU A 248 -5.14 -15.87 -6.03
C GLU A 248 -4.31 -15.91 -4.74
N ILE A 249 -3.50 -14.88 -4.47
CA ILE A 249 -2.69 -14.78 -3.23
C ILE A 249 -3.52 -14.17 -2.10
N GLY A 250 -4.35 -13.19 -2.42
CA GLY A 250 -5.23 -12.52 -1.46
C GLY A 250 -5.72 -11.17 -1.99
N PRO A 251 -6.96 -10.80 -1.65
CA PRO A 251 -7.67 -9.69 -2.31
C PRO A 251 -7.11 -8.28 -2.01
N ASN A 252 -6.21 -8.14 -1.05
CA ASN A 252 -5.81 -6.84 -0.49
C ASN A 252 -4.32 -6.54 -0.67
N ASP A 253 -3.73 -6.98 -1.80
CA ASP A 253 -2.36 -6.61 -2.12
C ASP A 253 -2.29 -5.16 -2.64
N THR A 254 -1.26 -4.42 -2.19
CA THR A 254 -1.02 -3.04 -2.63
C THR A 254 -0.66 -2.93 -4.12
N GLY A 255 -0.21 -4.02 -4.74
CA GLY A 255 0.08 -4.10 -6.16
C GLY A 255 -1.16 -4.07 -7.04
N LEU A 256 -2.33 -4.51 -6.51
CA LEU A 256 -3.55 -4.61 -7.29
C LEU A 256 -4.06 -3.24 -7.82
N PRO A 257 -4.19 -2.17 -7.00
CA PRO A 257 -4.57 -0.86 -7.52
C PRO A 257 -3.55 -0.28 -8.52
N ARG A 258 -2.25 -0.54 -8.33
CA ARG A 258 -1.20 -0.15 -9.28
C ARG A 258 -1.39 -0.85 -10.62
N ALA A 259 -1.64 -2.16 -10.62
CA ALA A 259 -1.85 -2.91 -11.84
C ALA A 259 -3.08 -2.40 -12.64
N PHE A 260 -4.16 -2.01 -11.95
CA PHE A 260 -5.29 -1.35 -12.62
C PHE A 260 -4.90 -0.01 -13.24
N TYR A 261 -4.05 0.77 -12.59
CA TYR A 261 -3.54 2.01 -13.16
C TYR A 261 -2.65 1.76 -14.39
N ASP A 262 -1.79 0.73 -14.37
CA ASP A 262 -1.00 0.33 -15.52
C ASP A 262 -1.88 -0.05 -16.73
N ALA A 263 -2.97 -0.80 -16.50
CA ALA A 263 -3.97 -1.08 -17.54
C ALA A 263 -4.62 0.19 -18.09
N ALA A 264 -4.95 1.15 -17.23
CA ALA A 264 -5.50 2.43 -17.64
C ALA A 264 -4.53 3.21 -18.52
N GLN A 265 -3.26 3.30 -18.14
CA GLN A 265 -2.23 3.98 -18.93
C GLN A 265 -2.07 3.37 -20.34
N ILE A 266 -2.10 2.04 -20.45
CA ILE A 266 -2.06 1.34 -21.74
C ILE A 266 -3.27 1.73 -22.60
N CYS A 267 -4.47 1.78 -21.99
CA CYS A 267 -5.70 2.15 -22.70
C CYS A 267 -5.69 3.62 -23.12
N ILE A 268 -5.32 4.55 -22.24
CA ILE A 268 -5.22 5.99 -22.53
C ILE A 268 -4.24 6.25 -23.67
N ALA A 269 -3.04 5.67 -23.61
CA ALA A 269 -2.00 5.84 -24.63
C ALA A 269 -2.47 5.40 -26.03
N ASN A 270 -3.40 4.46 -26.10
CA ASN A 270 -3.95 3.92 -27.36
C ASN A 270 -5.36 4.44 -27.72
N GLY A 271 -5.89 5.40 -26.94
CA GLY A 271 -7.15 6.10 -27.21
C GLY A 271 -8.42 5.37 -26.73
N ASP A 272 -8.31 4.33 -25.91
CA ASP A 272 -9.45 3.59 -25.35
C ASP A 272 -9.88 4.20 -24.01
N LEU A 273 -10.64 5.27 -24.07
CA LEU A 273 -11.06 5.99 -22.87
C LEU A 273 -12.17 5.25 -22.09
N ALA A 274 -12.99 4.45 -22.77
CA ALA A 274 -14.02 3.65 -22.11
C ALA A 274 -13.43 2.64 -21.13
N ARG A 275 -12.43 1.86 -21.54
CA ARG A 275 -11.74 0.92 -20.64
C ARG A 275 -10.86 1.62 -19.62
N ALA A 276 -10.20 2.69 -20.03
CA ALA A 276 -9.36 3.49 -19.14
C ALA A 276 -10.16 4.01 -17.93
N SER A 277 -11.38 4.52 -18.14
CA SER A 277 -12.24 5.01 -17.06
C SER A 277 -12.53 3.92 -16.02
N ILE A 278 -12.86 2.72 -16.47
CA ILE A 278 -13.14 1.58 -15.57
C ILE A 278 -11.89 1.16 -14.78
N PHE A 279 -10.72 1.12 -15.44
CA PHE A 279 -9.48 0.77 -14.76
C PHE A 279 -9.06 1.83 -13.75
N ILE A 280 -9.18 3.13 -14.07
CA ILE A 280 -8.92 4.21 -13.09
C ILE A 280 -9.88 4.12 -11.90
N GLU A 281 -11.18 3.86 -12.15
CA GLU A 281 -12.16 3.70 -11.08
C GLU A 281 -11.78 2.54 -10.13
N LYS A 282 -11.36 1.39 -10.67
CA LYS A 282 -10.86 0.26 -9.88
C LYS A 282 -9.59 0.62 -9.08
N ALA A 283 -8.66 1.36 -9.70
CA ALA A 283 -7.46 1.84 -9.02
C ALA A 283 -7.80 2.82 -7.87
N VAL A 284 -8.69 3.80 -8.11
CA VAL A 284 -9.17 4.75 -7.09
C VAL A 284 -9.79 4.02 -5.92
N ARG A 285 -10.70 3.07 -6.17
CA ARG A 285 -11.34 2.28 -5.09
C ARG A 285 -10.31 1.54 -4.24
N GLY A 286 -9.34 0.86 -4.88
CA GLY A 286 -8.29 0.14 -4.16
C GLY A 286 -7.38 1.08 -3.35
N TRP A 287 -6.92 2.17 -3.94
CA TRP A 287 -6.10 3.15 -3.22
C TRP A 287 -6.85 3.88 -2.09
N THR A 288 -8.16 4.15 -2.27
CA THR A 288 -8.98 4.74 -1.20
C THR A 288 -9.02 3.85 0.04
N VAL A 289 -9.16 2.54 -0.13
CA VAL A 289 -9.09 1.58 0.99
C VAL A 289 -7.73 1.62 1.70
N LEU A 290 -6.64 1.76 0.94
CA LEU A 290 -5.27 1.63 1.46
C LEU A 290 -4.67 2.94 2.00
N GLN A 291 -5.14 4.11 1.53
CA GLN A 291 -4.52 5.41 1.80
C GLN A 291 -5.51 6.50 2.21
N GLY A 292 -6.83 6.25 2.09
CA GLY A 292 -7.87 7.24 2.34
C GLY A 292 -8.16 8.15 1.15
N GLU A 293 -9.32 8.82 1.23
CA GLU A 293 -9.81 9.68 0.14
C GLU A 293 -9.01 10.96 -0.07
N ASP A 294 -8.30 11.41 0.95
CA ASP A 294 -7.50 12.65 1.01
C ASP A 294 -6.03 12.44 0.62
N SER A 295 -5.63 11.20 0.30
CA SER A 295 -4.26 10.94 -0.13
C SER A 295 -3.95 11.57 -1.49
N PRO A 296 -2.71 12.06 -1.71
CA PRO A 296 -2.32 12.68 -2.97
C PRO A 296 -2.64 11.82 -4.20
N SER A 297 -2.33 10.52 -4.13
CA SER A 297 -2.57 9.58 -5.23
C SER A 297 -4.05 9.44 -5.54
N VAL A 298 -4.91 9.28 -4.52
CA VAL A 298 -6.37 9.16 -4.73
C VAL A 298 -6.94 10.43 -5.33
N LEU A 299 -6.53 11.60 -4.86
CA LEU A 299 -6.97 12.89 -5.41
C LEU A 299 -6.52 13.06 -6.86
N GLN A 300 -5.28 12.69 -7.18
CA GLN A 300 -4.76 12.74 -8.54
C GLN A 300 -5.56 11.83 -9.49
N TYR A 301 -5.82 10.58 -9.10
CA TYR A 301 -6.58 9.64 -9.93
C TYR A 301 -8.07 10.00 -10.05
N LYS A 302 -8.68 10.56 -9.00
CA LYS A 302 -10.04 11.12 -9.08
C LYS A 302 -10.11 12.29 -10.08
N ALA A 303 -9.13 13.18 -10.06
CA ALA A 303 -9.05 14.28 -11.03
C ALA A 303 -8.83 13.78 -12.47
N LEU A 304 -7.98 12.75 -12.64
CA LEU A 304 -7.77 12.10 -13.94
C LEU A 304 -9.05 11.43 -14.45
N LEU A 305 -9.82 10.77 -13.59
CA LEU A 305 -11.10 10.15 -13.97
C LEU A 305 -12.12 11.16 -14.52
N GLN A 306 -12.08 12.41 -14.06
CA GLN A 306 -12.92 13.48 -14.59
C GLN A 306 -12.52 13.94 -16.00
N ASN A 307 -11.24 13.79 -16.38
CA ASN A 307 -10.74 14.15 -17.69
C ASN A 307 -9.50 13.33 -18.06
N LEU A 308 -9.73 12.16 -18.64
CA LEU A 308 -8.68 11.22 -19.07
C LEU A 308 -7.76 11.78 -20.15
N GLU A 309 -8.24 12.76 -20.94
CA GLU A 309 -7.47 13.41 -22.00
C GLU A 309 -6.33 14.28 -21.45
N LYS A 310 -6.36 14.64 -20.16
CA LYS A 310 -5.25 15.36 -19.50
C LYS A 310 -4.05 14.48 -19.17
N HIS A 311 -4.15 13.17 -19.32
CA HIS A 311 -3.03 12.28 -19.07
C HIS A 311 -1.93 12.48 -20.12
N GLU A 312 -0.67 12.52 -19.70
CA GLU A 312 0.49 12.76 -20.58
C GLU A 312 0.61 11.78 -21.77
N LEU A 313 0.11 10.57 -21.62
CA LEU A 313 0.11 9.55 -22.68
C LEU A 313 -1.07 9.68 -23.66
N TYR A 314 -2.05 10.54 -23.39
CA TYR A 314 -3.22 10.68 -24.27
C TYR A 314 -2.81 11.21 -25.67
N GLY A 315 -3.40 10.63 -26.69
CA GLY A 315 -3.15 11.04 -28.08
C GLY A 315 -1.87 10.51 -28.73
N MET A 316 -1.02 9.75 -27.99
CA MET A 316 0.18 9.14 -28.56
C MET A 316 -0.12 8.08 -29.62
N SER A 317 -1.25 7.38 -29.51
CA SER A 317 -1.73 6.41 -30.48
C SER A 317 -3.27 6.46 -30.54
N LYS A 318 -3.84 6.09 -31.70
CA LYS A 318 -5.29 5.98 -31.91
C LYS A 318 -5.70 4.54 -32.26
N LYS A 319 -4.87 3.55 -31.98
CA LYS A 319 -5.11 2.14 -32.33
C LYS A 319 -6.42 1.58 -31.78
N TRP A 320 -6.86 2.07 -30.63
CA TRP A 320 -8.02 1.56 -29.92
C TRP A 320 -9.10 2.62 -29.69
N LYS A 321 -9.15 3.66 -30.46
CA LYS A 321 -10.03 4.81 -30.26
C LYS A 321 -11.46 4.39 -29.88
N VAL A 322 -11.84 4.62 -28.61
CA VAL A 322 -13.16 4.39 -28.03
C VAL A 322 -13.44 5.53 -27.05
N ALA A 323 -14.58 6.19 -27.18
CA ALA A 323 -14.94 7.30 -26.30
C ALA A 323 -15.38 6.80 -24.90
N VAL A 324 -15.37 7.69 -23.89
CA VAL A 324 -15.70 7.33 -22.50
C VAL A 324 -17.13 6.80 -22.37
N ASP A 325 -18.07 7.34 -23.13
CA ASP A 325 -19.49 6.96 -23.13
C ASP A 325 -19.81 5.66 -23.88
N GLU A 326 -18.83 5.09 -24.58
CA GLU A 326 -18.95 3.82 -25.30
C GLU A 326 -18.75 2.57 -24.41
N VAL A 327 -18.93 2.70 -23.10
CA VAL A 327 -18.94 1.55 -22.19
C VAL A 327 -20.19 0.69 -22.45
N PRO A 328 -20.06 -0.59 -22.80
CA PRO A 328 -21.22 -1.44 -23.12
C PRO A 328 -22.10 -1.67 -21.89
N ARG A 329 -23.40 -1.81 -22.14
CA ARG A 329 -24.42 -2.08 -21.12
C ARG A 329 -25.02 -3.47 -21.33
N GLY A 330 -25.43 -4.12 -20.22
CA GLY A 330 -26.18 -5.39 -20.27
C GLY A 330 -25.34 -6.62 -20.63
N LEU A 331 -24.01 -6.53 -20.56
CA LEU A 331 -23.13 -7.70 -20.71
C LEU A 331 -23.21 -8.60 -19.47
N GLY A 332 -23.17 -9.92 -19.67
CA GLY A 332 -22.91 -10.88 -18.60
C GLY A 332 -21.47 -10.75 -18.07
N GLU A 333 -21.19 -11.34 -16.91
CA GLU A 333 -19.89 -11.23 -16.24
C GLU A 333 -18.72 -11.66 -17.13
N GLU A 334 -18.83 -12.82 -17.81
CA GLU A 334 -17.79 -13.31 -18.72
C GLU A 334 -17.61 -12.38 -19.94
N GLU A 335 -18.71 -11.90 -20.52
CA GLU A 335 -18.67 -10.98 -21.68
C GLU A 335 -18.05 -9.65 -21.28
N TRP A 336 -18.39 -9.13 -20.07
CA TRP A 336 -17.81 -7.93 -19.52
C TRP A 336 -16.29 -8.07 -19.34
N GLU A 337 -15.83 -9.15 -18.70
CA GLU A 337 -14.39 -9.41 -18.51
C GLU A 337 -13.66 -9.56 -19.87
N ASN A 338 -14.27 -10.25 -20.83
CA ASN A 338 -13.70 -10.38 -22.16
C ASN A 338 -13.61 -9.04 -22.89
N TRP A 339 -14.62 -8.18 -22.78
CA TRP A 339 -14.59 -6.84 -23.30
C TRP A 339 -13.53 -5.99 -22.59
N LEU A 340 -13.53 -5.97 -21.29
CA LEU A 340 -12.64 -5.12 -20.49
C LEU A 340 -11.16 -5.39 -20.81
N TRP A 341 -10.78 -6.67 -20.90
CA TRP A 341 -9.42 -7.10 -21.15
C TRP A 341 -9.08 -7.34 -22.62
N ARG A 342 -9.95 -6.94 -23.54
CA ARG A 342 -9.80 -7.19 -24.99
C ARG A 342 -9.42 -8.65 -25.31
N ARG A 343 -10.03 -9.63 -24.61
CA ARG A 343 -9.85 -11.05 -24.88
C ARG A 343 -10.62 -11.39 -26.16
N GLU A 344 -9.93 -11.94 -27.16
CA GLU A 344 -10.60 -12.41 -28.37
C GLU A 344 -11.63 -13.49 -27.98
N LYS A 345 -12.84 -13.40 -28.53
CA LYS A 345 -13.74 -14.55 -28.51
C LYS A 345 -13.03 -15.68 -29.27
N ILE A 346 -12.72 -16.77 -28.57
CA ILE A 346 -12.33 -18.00 -29.25
C ILE A 346 -13.53 -18.35 -30.13
N ARG A 347 -13.47 -18.03 -31.44
CA ARG A 347 -14.40 -18.57 -32.41
C ARG A 347 -14.21 -20.07 -32.33
N ARG A 348 -15.15 -20.78 -31.68
CA ARG A 348 -15.21 -22.23 -31.86
C ARG A 348 -15.39 -22.42 -33.34
N PRO A 349 -14.55 -23.24 -34.03
CA PRO A 349 -14.78 -23.55 -35.42
C PRO A 349 -16.22 -24.07 -35.51
N GLY A 350 -17.04 -23.42 -36.30
CA GLY A 350 -18.43 -23.80 -36.46
C GLY A 350 -18.48 -25.25 -36.86
N ASN A 351 -19.32 -26.03 -36.19
CA ASN A 351 -19.82 -27.28 -36.73
C ASN A 351 -20.54 -26.94 -38.04
N PRO A 352 -20.22 -27.66 -39.15
CA PRO A 352 -20.84 -27.41 -40.45
C PRO A 352 -22.35 -27.56 -40.43
#